data_20369978b023499d2646285fd6d2d528
#
_entry.id   20369978b023499d2646285fd6d2d528
#
_cell.length_a   1.000
_cell.length_b   1.000
_cell.length_c   1.000
_cell.angle_alpha   90.00
_cell.angle_beta   90.00
_cell.angle_gamma   90.00
#
_symmetry.space_group_name_H-M   'P 1'
#
loop_
_entity.id
_entity.type
_entity.pdbx_description
1 polymer ?
#
loop_
_entity_poly.entity_id
_entity_poly.type
_entity_poly.pdbx_seq_one_letter_code
_entity_poly.pdbx_strand_id
1 'polypeptide(L)'
;MNLYGSNLFFGMMFVALFVLQVLWLRIPGKHMAGSKILNRQFMDFLFCLCTAFAAASLLRLYPGNARPPIQDSSAFLYIGKRMAEGKLPYRELFDHKGPLLYLIQRIGIGLTPGSYTGVWLLELLGMVVSAWYLLKLAGFMTENRADAYLTVLAVLGACGWMVWQGGNFTEEFALPWIAYAASVCCRFFESRRYRSWDIVLLGLSFAAVLLLRANMIAVWACYIPVVLVLLLKEKRFSDLCRCTVLFLGGVLLLTLPFVVWAARAGFLRELWEDYILFNLRYTGSVAMGMRERLILFLLFVKVLWPAAAALLISMILMPHRKLLWYNLLFYTVSVFSAAMSGRLYYHYAIVVLPAVVLPFGCCFDRSSRLLRKKDGNKTVNPAVLLGSLLLMVAGAVTYRQVFSYEVEDDTLTAYLKENTTSVDDVMVIGNSCWYYLLADRKTENRFFYQLPPLEISDQLRDEFYEELRQKPSDCIVLPGWQEDRDRMDNLLGGIRGVLEETGYQREEYDEFEAFFRSSIK
;
A
#
# COMPACT_ATOMS: atom_id res chain seq x y z
N MET A 1 -26.05 5.54 5.56
CA MET A 1 -25.78 4.58 6.65
C MET A 1 -24.63 5.16 7.46
N ASN A 2 -24.86 5.53 8.73
CA ASN A 2 -23.89 6.24 9.55
C ASN A 2 -22.58 5.42 9.64
N LEU A 3 -21.40 6.07 9.56
CA LEU A 3 -20.08 5.43 9.72
C LEU A 3 -20.00 4.58 11.01
N TYR A 4 -20.76 4.98 12.05
CA TYR A 4 -20.95 4.24 13.30
C TYR A 4 -21.61 2.87 13.11
N GLY A 5 -22.63 2.78 12.25
CA GLY A 5 -23.33 1.52 11.98
C GLY A 5 -22.49 0.54 11.16
N SER A 6 -21.67 1.04 10.22
CA SER A 6 -20.80 0.18 9.43
C SER A 6 -19.64 -0.41 10.27
N ASN A 7 -19.00 0.38 11.12
CA ASN A 7 -17.90 -0.09 11.97
C ASN A 7 -18.39 -1.11 13.03
N LEU A 8 -19.58 -0.90 13.61
CA LEU A 8 -20.18 -1.85 14.53
C LEU A 8 -20.56 -3.16 13.80
N PHE A 9 -21.13 -3.06 12.61
CA PHE A 9 -21.46 -4.20 11.76
C PHE A 9 -20.21 -5.04 11.42
N PHE A 10 -19.10 -4.41 11.05
CA PHE A 10 -17.85 -5.10 10.75
C PHE A 10 -17.19 -5.72 11.98
N GLY A 11 -17.23 -5.03 13.11
CA GLY A 11 -16.81 -5.62 14.39
C GLY A 11 -17.63 -6.86 14.74
N MET A 12 -18.95 -6.81 14.56
CA MET A 12 -19.84 -7.94 14.80
C MET A 12 -19.64 -9.08 13.77
N MET A 13 -19.43 -8.76 12.48
CA MET A 13 -19.14 -9.74 11.45
C MET A 13 -17.81 -10.45 11.72
N PHE A 14 -16.80 -9.71 12.16
CA PHE A 14 -15.51 -10.27 12.56
C PHE A 14 -15.65 -11.21 13.77
N VAL A 15 -16.44 -10.82 14.77
CA VAL A 15 -16.79 -11.69 15.92
C VAL A 15 -17.54 -12.94 15.46
N ALA A 16 -18.52 -12.78 14.56
CA ALA A 16 -19.31 -13.90 14.04
C ALA A 16 -18.45 -14.89 13.23
N LEU A 17 -17.57 -14.39 12.36
CA LEU A 17 -16.63 -15.23 11.61
C LEU A 17 -15.67 -15.97 12.54
N PHE A 18 -15.23 -15.31 13.58
CA PHE A 18 -14.37 -15.89 14.59
C PHE A 18 -15.09 -16.96 15.42
N VAL A 19 -16.35 -16.72 15.83
CA VAL A 19 -17.20 -17.72 16.51
C VAL A 19 -17.45 -18.91 15.61
N LEU A 20 -17.81 -18.70 14.34
CA LEU A 20 -17.99 -19.76 13.35
C LEU A 20 -16.72 -20.60 13.17
N GLN A 21 -15.55 -19.96 13.17
CA GLN A 21 -14.27 -20.60 13.06
C GLN A 21 -13.95 -21.47 14.29
N VAL A 22 -14.24 -20.97 15.50
CA VAL A 22 -14.10 -21.72 16.75
C VAL A 22 -15.06 -22.90 16.79
N LEU A 23 -16.32 -22.70 16.40
CA LEU A 23 -17.33 -23.77 16.32
C LEU A 23 -16.91 -24.85 15.33
N TRP A 24 -16.40 -24.46 14.15
CA TRP A 24 -15.91 -25.42 13.15
C TRP A 24 -14.70 -26.24 13.64
N LEU A 25 -13.78 -25.64 14.39
CA LEU A 25 -12.63 -26.33 14.99
C LEU A 25 -13.04 -27.32 16.09
N ARG A 26 -14.23 -27.15 16.70
CA ARG A 26 -14.81 -28.05 17.71
C ARG A 26 -15.55 -29.25 17.12
N ILE A 27 -15.93 -29.22 15.84
CA ILE A 27 -16.63 -30.37 15.23
C ILE A 27 -15.63 -31.51 15.04
N PRO A 28 -15.83 -32.68 15.72
CA PRO A 28 -14.92 -33.81 15.57
C PRO A 28 -15.01 -34.35 14.15
N GLY A 29 -13.94 -34.26 13.39
CA GLY A 29 -13.86 -34.79 12.03
C GLY A 29 -13.85 -36.33 12.01
N LYS A 30 -14.98 -36.97 12.26
CA LYS A 30 -15.18 -38.40 11.95
C LYS A 30 -15.67 -38.53 10.51
N HIS A 31 -14.84 -39.27 9.73
CA HIS A 31 -15.11 -39.73 8.36
C HIS A 31 -15.08 -38.70 7.22
N MET A 32 -13.92 -38.62 6.53
CA MET A 32 -13.85 -38.33 5.07
C MET A 32 -12.39 -38.04 4.60
N ALA A 33 -11.60 -39.07 4.26
CA ALA A 33 -10.20 -38.87 3.90
C ALA A 33 -9.98 -38.17 2.52
N GLY A 34 -10.87 -38.34 1.56
CA GLY A 34 -10.75 -37.72 0.22
C GLY A 34 -11.38 -36.32 0.13
N SER A 35 -12.48 -36.06 0.85
CA SER A 35 -13.15 -34.77 0.88
C SER A 35 -12.51 -33.76 1.87
N LYS A 36 -11.61 -34.22 2.75
CA LYS A 36 -10.96 -33.40 3.76
C LYS A 36 -10.00 -32.34 3.17
N ILE A 37 -9.30 -32.65 2.07
CA ILE A 37 -8.32 -31.72 1.48
C ILE A 37 -9.04 -30.59 0.74
N LEU A 38 -10.05 -30.93 -0.06
CA LEU A 38 -10.84 -29.93 -0.78
C LEU A 38 -11.62 -29.05 0.20
N ASN A 39 -12.23 -29.64 1.23
CA ASN A 39 -12.93 -28.90 2.26
C ASN A 39 -11.99 -27.96 3.04
N ARG A 40 -10.75 -28.40 3.31
CA ARG A 40 -9.74 -27.57 3.98
C ARG A 40 -9.31 -26.37 3.14
N GLN A 41 -9.00 -26.57 1.84
CA GLN A 41 -8.61 -25.48 0.96
C GLN A 41 -9.75 -24.47 0.78
N PHE A 42 -10.97 -24.95 0.67
CA PHE A 42 -12.16 -24.10 0.61
C PHE A 42 -12.32 -23.26 1.89
N MET A 43 -12.14 -23.85 3.07
CA MET A 43 -12.20 -23.13 4.35
C MET A 43 -11.07 -22.10 4.48
N ASP A 44 -9.86 -22.43 4.02
CA ASP A 44 -8.74 -21.49 3.96
C ASP A 44 -9.06 -20.29 3.05
N PHE A 45 -9.66 -20.57 1.89
CA PHE A 45 -10.09 -19.52 0.96
C PHE A 45 -11.20 -18.66 1.55
N LEU A 46 -12.23 -19.28 2.14
CA LEU A 46 -13.32 -18.55 2.80
C LEU A 46 -12.81 -17.66 3.94
N PHE A 47 -11.90 -18.19 4.76
CA PHE A 47 -11.24 -17.40 5.80
C PHE A 47 -10.50 -16.19 5.22
N CYS A 48 -9.69 -16.38 4.18
CA CYS A 48 -8.96 -15.30 3.53
C CYS A 48 -9.91 -14.27 2.91
N LEU A 49 -10.97 -14.72 2.25
CA LEU A 49 -11.99 -13.84 1.66
C LEU A 49 -12.70 -12.99 2.71
N CYS A 50 -13.17 -13.62 3.79
CA CYS A 50 -13.86 -12.91 4.87
C CYS A 50 -12.96 -11.92 5.60
N THR A 51 -11.70 -12.32 5.89
CA THR A 51 -10.72 -11.46 6.56
C THR A 51 -10.35 -10.28 5.66
N ALA A 52 -10.10 -10.52 4.38
CA ALA A 52 -9.79 -9.48 3.41
C ALA A 52 -10.99 -8.53 3.20
N PHE A 53 -12.20 -9.06 3.09
CA PHE A 53 -13.42 -8.24 2.97
C PHE A 53 -13.62 -7.36 4.20
N ALA A 54 -13.44 -7.90 5.42
CA ALA A 54 -13.52 -7.12 6.64
C ALA A 54 -12.47 -5.97 6.68
N ALA A 55 -11.22 -6.25 6.27
CA ALA A 55 -10.19 -5.23 6.18
C ALA A 55 -10.49 -4.20 5.09
N ALA A 56 -10.84 -4.63 3.88
CA ALA A 56 -11.12 -3.75 2.74
C ALA A 56 -12.37 -2.87 2.96
N SER A 57 -13.32 -3.30 3.78
CA SER A 57 -14.49 -2.50 4.10
C SER A 57 -14.21 -1.31 5.04
N LEU A 58 -13.04 -1.30 5.68
CA LEU A 58 -12.55 -0.15 6.45
C LEU A 58 -11.84 0.89 5.57
N LEU A 59 -11.54 0.56 4.32
CA LEU A 59 -10.87 1.46 3.38
C LEU A 59 -11.81 2.55 2.87
N ARG A 60 -11.24 3.69 2.49
CA ARG A 60 -12.01 4.85 2.02
C ARG A 60 -12.77 4.61 0.73
N LEU A 61 -12.25 3.74 -0.16
CA LEU A 61 -12.90 3.41 -1.42
C LEU A 61 -14.05 2.40 -1.30
N TYR A 62 -14.33 1.89 -0.08
CA TYR A 62 -15.49 1.03 0.14
C TYR A 62 -16.78 1.70 -0.35
N PRO A 63 -17.63 1.01 -1.14
CA PRO A 63 -18.79 1.62 -1.78
C PRO A 63 -19.82 2.27 -0.84
N GLY A 64 -19.77 1.94 0.46
CA GLY A 64 -20.60 2.56 1.49
C GLY A 64 -20.05 3.88 2.04
N ASN A 65 -18.85 4.31 1.65
CA ASN A 65 -18.27 5.56 2.09
C ASN A 65 -18.69 6.72 1.17
N ALA A 66 -19.20 7.80 1.74
CA ALA A 66 -19.66 8.97 0.98
C ALA A 66 -18.55 9.89 0.51
N ARG A 67 -17.31 9.66 0.94
CA ARG A 67 -16.20 10.61 0.74
C ARG A 67 -15.06 10.02 -0.06
N PRO A 68 -14.47 10.76 -1.01
CA PRO A 68 -13.30 10.32 -1.75
C PRO A 68 -12.07 10.25 -0.84
N PRO A 69 -11.08 9.47 -1.22
CA PRO A 69 -9.80 9.44 -0.55
C PRO A 69 -9.10 10.79 -0.67
N ILE A 70 -8.26 11.10 0.31
CA ILE A 70 -7.41 12.29 0.38
C ILE A 70 -5.96 11.94 0.08
N GLN A 71 -5.10 12.94 -0.02
CA GLN A 71 -3.65 12.79 -0.20
C GLN A 71 -3.28 11.99 -1.47
N ASP A 72 -2.24 11.17 -1.39
CA ASP A 72 -1.69 10.39 -2.52
C ASP A 72 -2.75 9.55 -3.23
N SER A 73 -3.69 8.95 -2.47
CA SER A 73 -4.76 8.13 -3.04
C SER A 73 -5.66 8.91 -3.99
N SER A 74 -5.96 10.18 -3.70
CA SER A 74 -6.73 11.05 -4.60
C SER A 74 -5.96 11.37 -5.88
N ALA A 75 -4.64 11.58 -5.79
CA ALA A 75 -3.79 11.79 -6.95
C ALA A 75 -3.78 10.56 -7.87
N PHE A 76 -3.67 9.36 -7.29
CA PHE A 76 -3.68 8.12 -8.09
C PHE A 76 -5.02 7.92 -8.81
N LEU A 77 -6.14 8.17 -8.14
CA LEU A 77 -7.48 8.12 -8.76
C LEU A 77 -7.62 9.17 -9.86
N TYR A 78 -7.14 10.38 -9.63
CA TYR A 78 -7.16 11.44 -10.64
C TYR A 78 -6.38 11.01 -11.89
N ILE A 79 -5.15 10.49 -11.74
CA ILE A 79 -4.38 9.94 -12.87
C ILE A 79 -5.17 8.85 -13.59
N GLY A 80 -5.75 7.89 -12.83
CA GLY A 80 -6.55 6.81 -13.42
C GLY A 80 -7.75 7.31 -14.22
N LYS A 81 -8.45 8.35 -13.72
CA LYS A 81 -9.57 9.03 -14.41
C LYS A 81 -9.10 9.71 -15.69
N ARG A 82 -8.03 10.50 -15.61
CA ARG A 82 -7.47 11.20 -16.78
C ARG A 82 -6.92 10.22 -17.84
N MET A 83 -6.32 9.09 -17.41
CA MET A 83 -5.93 8.03 -18.34
C MET A 83 -7.13 7.36 -19.02
N ALA A 84 -8.28 7.25 -18.36
CA ALA A 84 -9.50 6.76 -18.99
C ALA A 84 -10.03 7.74 -20.06
N GLU A 85 -9.71 9.04 -19.93
CA GLU A 85 -9.98 10.10 -20.91
C GLU A 85 -8.91 10.18 -22.03
N GLY A 86 -7.88 9.33 -22.00
CA GLY A 86 -6.84 9.23 -23.03
C GLY A 86 -5.52 9.93 -22.71
N LYS A 87 -5.39 10.56 -21.54
CA LYS A 87 -4.12 11.19 -21.11
C LYS A 87 -3.04 10.18 -20.81
N LEU A 88 -1.80 10.55 -21.06
CA LEU A 88 -0.62 9.69 -20.84
C LEU A 88 0.05 10.04 -19.50
N PRO A 89 0.34 9.03 -18.66
CA PRO A 89 1.09 9.25 -17.42
C PRO A 89 2.49 9.76 -17.77
N TYR A 90 3.09 10.51 -16.84
CA TYR A 90 4.38 11.19 -16.93
C TYR A 90 4.43 12.31 -17.98
N ARG A 91 3.96 12.09 -19.19
CA ARG A 91 4.00 13.07 -20.26
C ARG A 91 3.00 14.21 -20.05
N GLU A 92 1.74 13.87 -19.70
CA GLU A 92 0.64 14.82 -19.51
C GLU A 92 0.17 14.90 -18.06
N LEU A 93 0.64 13.99 -17.22
CA LEU A 93 0.28 13.85 -15.80
C LEU A 93 1.56 13.50 -15.02
N PHE A 94 2.16 14.51 -14.39
CA PHE A 94 3.37 14.30 -13.60
C PHE A 94 3.05 13.50 -12.34
N ASP A 95 3.76 12.41 -12.12
CA ASP A 95 3.92 11.75 -10.81
C ASP A 95 5.17 10.85 -10.85
N HIS A 96 5.66 10.50 -9.67
CA HIS A 96 6.90 9.75 -9.48
C HIS A 96 6.69 8.31 -8.97
N LYS A 97 5.48 7.78 -8.99
CA LYS A 97 5.19 6.36 -8.72
C LYS A 97 5.33 5.52 -9.99
N GLY A 98 5.33 4.21 -9.85
CA GLY A 98 5.50 3.31 -10.98
C GLY A 98 4.24 3.16 -11.85
N PRO A 99 4.39 2.84 -13.15
CA PRO A 99 3.30 2.84 -14.13
C PRO A 99 2.23 1.78 -13.88
N LEU A 100 2.55 0.71 -13.16
CA LEU A 100 1.59 -0.33 -12.81
C LEU A 100 0.51 0.19 -11.87
N LEU A 101 0.84 1.13 -10.97
CA LEU A 101 -0.15 1.77 -10.10
C LEU A 101 -1.24 2.47 -10.91
N TYR A 102 -0.86 3.28 -11.88
CA TYR A 102 -1.81 4.04 -12.70
C TYR A 102 -2.65 3.14 -13.60
N LEU A 103 -2.05 2.05 -14.10
CA LEU A 103 -2.80 1.04 -14.84
C LEU A 103 -3.86 0.36 -13.96
N ILE A 104 -3.55 0.06 -12.69
CA ILE A 104 -4.50 -0.47 -11.72
C ILE A 104 -5.65 0.51 -11.50
N GLN A 105 -5.35 1.80 -11.29
CA GLN A 105 -6.38 2.83 -11.11
C GLN A 105 -7.28 2.94 -12.36
N ARG A 106 -6.66 3.02 -13.55
CA ARG A 106 -7.40 3.09 -14.81
C ARG A 106 -8.33 1.88 -15.03
N ILE A 107 -7.82 0.66 -14.75
CA ILE A 107 -8.62 -0.57 -14.85
C ILE A 107 -9.78 -0.51 -13.86
N GLY A 108 -9.53 -0.15 -12.60
CA GLY A 108 -10.56 -0.05 -11.57
C GLY A 108 -11.67 0.94 -11.94
N ILE A 109 -11.30 2.14 -12.39
CA ILE A 109 -12.25 3.14 -12.86
C ILE A 109 -13.02 2.64 -14.09
N GLY A 110 -12.35 1.93 -14.99
CA GLY A 110 -12.98 1.33 -16.19
C GLY A 110 -13.97 0.21 -15.86
N LEU A 111 -13.76 -0.53 -14.76
CA LEU A 111 -14.69 -1.58 -14.29
C LEU A 111 -16.03 -1.01 -13.80
N THR A 112 -16.01 0.18 -13.18
CA THR A 112 -17.21 0.83 -12.64
C THR A 112 -17.20 2.33 -12.96
N PRO A 113 -17.52 2.73 -14.21
CA PRO A 113 -17.53 4.12 -14.60
C PRO A 113 -18.43 4.97 -13.69
N GLY A 114 -17.94 6.14 -13.29
CA GLY A 114 -18.63 7.02 -12.34
C GLY A 114 -18.51 6.63 -10.86
N SER A 115 -17.73 5.60 -10.54
CA SER A 115 -17.53 5.13 -9.18
C SER A 115 -16.09 4.63 -8.97
N TYR A 116 -15.61 4.64 -7.72
CA TYR A 116 -14.31 4.06 -7.34
C TYR A 116 -14.43 2.60 -6.86
N THR A 117 -15.62 2.01 -6.94
CA THR A 117 -15.89 0.63 -6.52
C THR A 117 -14.98 -0.38 -7.22
N GLY A 118 -14.66 -0.16 -8.51
CA GLY A 118 -13.76 -1.06 -9.23
C GLY A 118 -12.33 -1.03 -8.72
N VAL A 119 -11.84 0.14 -8.27
CA VAL A 119 -10.52 0.23 -7.61
C VAL A 119 -10.56 -0.52 -6.28
N TRP A 120 -11.61 -0.32 -5.47
CA TRP A 120 -11.82 -1.06 -4.23
C TRP A 120 -11.90 -2.58 -4.45
N LEU A 121 -12.51 -3.06 -5.53
CA LEU A 121 -12.51 -4.49 -5.86
C LEU A 121 -11.10 -5.02 -6.14
N LEU A 122 -10.22 -4.21 -6.73
CA LEU A 122 -8.81 -4.57 -6.94
C LEU A 122 -8.03 -4.56 -5.62
N GLU A 123 -8.30 -3.63 -4.70
CA GLU A 123 -7.76 -3.64 -3.34
C GLU A 123 -8.20 -4.92 -2.60
N LEU A 124 -9.50 -5.24 -2.62
CA LEU A 124 -10.05 -6.46 -2.03
C LEU A 124 -9.37 -7.72 -2.59
N LEU A 125 -9.20 -7.81 -3.92
CA LEU A 125 -8.52 -8.93 -4.56
C LEU A 125 -7.06 -9.03 -4.07
N GLY A 126 -6.35 -7.92 -4.02
CA GLY A 126 -4.98 -7.84 -3.47
C GLY A 126 -4.92 -8.33 -2.02
N MET A 127 -5.87 -7.93 -1.19
CA MET A 127 -5.96 -8.35 0.21
C MET A 127 -6.28 -9.85 0.35
N VAL A 128 -7.15 -10.42 -0.49
CA VAL A 128 -7.44 -11.86 -0.50
C VAL A 128 -6.18 -12.66 -0.82
N VAL A 129 -5.44 -12.24 -1.85
CA VAL A 129 -4.18 -12.88 -2.25
C VAL A 129 -3.12 -12.73 -1.15
N SER A 130 -3.04 -11.56 -0.53
CA SER A 130 -2.15 -11.30 0.62
C SER A 130 -2.47 -12.24 1.77
N ALA A 131 -3.73 -12.27 2.23
CA ALA A 131 -4.18 -13.14 3.32
C ALA A 131 -3.87 -14.62 3.03
N TRP A 132 -4.05 -15.06 1.78
CA TRP A 132 -3.73 -16.42 1.36
C TRP A 132 -2.24 -16.77 1.52
N TYR A 133 -1.32 -15.88 1.12
CA TYR A 133 0.11 -16.13 1.25
C TYR A 133 0.62 -15.88 2.67
N LEU A 134 0.04 -14.95 3.42
CA LEU A 134 0.31 -14.80 4.84
C LEU A 134 -0.12 -16.07 5.62
N LEU A 135 -1.25 -16.68 5.26
CA LEU A 135 -1.70 -17.93 5.84
C LEU A 135 -0.75 -19.10 5.52
N LYS A 136 -0.18 -19.14 4.32
CA LYS A 136 0.88 -20.11 3.96
C LYS A 136 2.16 -19.87 4.75
N LEU A 137 2.56 -18.61 4.94
CA LEU A 137 3.71 -18.25 5.77
C LEU A 137 3.51 -18.67 7.22
N ALA A 138 2.34 -18.41 7.81
CA ALA A 138 2.02 -18.84 9.17
C ALA A 138 2.18 -20.37 9.35
N GLY A 139 1.81 -21.15 8.34
CA GLY A 139 1.94 -22.59 8.32
C GLY A 139 3.37 -23.14 8.45
N PHE A 140 4.42 -22.32 8.25
CA PHE A 140 5.81 -22.75 8.53
C PHE A 140 6.15 -22.77 10.02
N MET A 141 5.39 -22.05 10.85
CA MET A 141 5.64 -21.93 12.28
C MET A 141 4.53 -22.55 13.14
N THR A 142 3.39 -22.91 12.55
CA THR A 142 2.23 -23.44 13.30
C THR A 142 1.93 -24.87 12.89
N GLU A 143 1.70 -25.75 13.86
CA GLU A 143 1.20 -27.11 13.63
C GLU A 143 -0.32 -27.15 13.49
N ASN A 144 -1.00 -26.23 14.19
CA ASN A 144 -2.44 -26.14 14.20
C ASN A 144 -2.93 -25.03 13.26
N ARG A 145 -3.97 -25.34 12.49
CA ARG A 145 -4.57 -24.36 11.56
C ARG A 145 -5.19 -23.15 12.26
N ALA A 146 -5.74 -23.36 13.48
CA ALA A 146 -6.27 -22.26 14.27
C ALA A 146 -5.18 -21.22 14.61
N ASP A 147 -3.98 -21.69 14.96
CA ASP A 147 -2.86 -20.80 15.27
C ASP A 147 -2.39 -20.03 14.03
N ALA A 148 -2.46 -20.68 12.83
CA ALA A 148 -2.18 -20.00 11.57
C ALA A 148 -3.23 -18.91 11.25
N TYR A 149 -4.51 -19.18 11.47
CA TYR A 149 -5.58 -18.20 11.30
C TYR A 149 -5.44 -17.03 12.29
N LEU A 150 -5.18 -17.32 13.57
CA LEU A 150 -4.92 -16.27 14.58
C LEU A 150 -3.72 -15.42 14.22
N THR A 151 -2.68 -16.03 13.65
CA THR A 151 -1.49 -15.30 13.16
C THR A 151 -1.88 -14.29 12.08
N VAL A 152 -2.66 -14.70 11.06
CA VAL A 152 -3.09 -13.79 9.99
C VAL A 152 -3.98 -12.68 10.53
N LEU A 153 -4.91 -13.00 11.43
CA LEU A 153 -5.76 -12.01 12.08
C LEU A 153 -4.96 -11.00 12.92
N ALA A 154 -3.95 -11.47 13.67
CA ALA A 154 -3.09 -10.58 14.43
C ALA A 154 -2.25 -9.65 13.53
N VAL A 155 -1.73 -10.17 12.41
CA VAL A 155 -0.95 -9.38 11.46
C VAL A 155 -1.82 -8.35 10.74
N LEU A 156 -2.94 -8.75 10.16
CA LEU A 156 -3.83 -7.84 9.43
C LEU A 156 -4.65 -6.95 10.35
N GLY A 157 -5.13 -7.47 11.48
CA GLY A 157 -5.92 -6.71 12.44
C GLY A 157 -5.08 -5.85 13.36
N ALA A 158 -4.10 -6.44 14.07
CA ALA A 158 -3.35 -5.71 15.11
C ALA A 158 -2.21 -4.85 14.56
N CYS A 159 -1.54 -5.27 13.47
CA CYS A 159 -0.48 -4.47 12.85
C CYS A 159 -0.99 -3.66 11.66
N GLY A 160 -1.93 -4.24 10.87
CA GLY A 160 -2.44 -3.62 9.65
C GLY A 160 -3.20 -2.32 9.90
N TRP A 161 -4.05 -2.26 10.92
CA TRP A 161 -4.86 -1.06 11.18
C TRP A 161 -4.02 0.22 11.37
N MET A 162 -2.81 0.10 11.92
CA MET A 162 -1.91 1.24 12.10
C MET A 162 -1.35 1.77 10.79
N VAL A 163 -1.31 0.94 9.75
CA VAL A 163 -0.56 1.24 8.52
C VAL A 163 -1.45 1.46 7.30
N TRP A 164 -2.72 1.02 7.28
CA TRP A 164 -3.59 1.15 6.10
C TRP A 164 -3.95 2.60 5.72
N GLN A 165 -4.07 3.50 6.66
CA GLN A 165 -4.32 4.94 6.46
C GLN A 165 -5.42 5.27 5.41
N GLY A 166 -6.42 4.42 5.27
CA GLY A 166 -7.53 4.60 4.33
C GLY A 166 -7.40 3.84 3.01
N GLY A 167 -6.25 3.27 2.71
CA GLY A 167 -6.05 2.40 1.53
C GLY A 167 -5.68 3.13 0.23
N ASN A 168 -5.65 2.37 -0.84
CA ASN A 168 -5.27 2.77 -2.20
C ASN A 168 -3.82 3.31 -2.29
N PHE A 169 -2.88 2.64 -1.62
CA PHE A 169 -1.45 2.95 -1.65
C PHE A 169 -0.66 1.94 -2.47
N THR A 170 0.50 2.38 -2.97
CA THR A 170 1.45 1.50 -3.69
C THR A 170 1.84 0.27 -2.89
N GLU A 171 2.03 0.44 -1.58
CA GLU A 171 2.43 -0.59 -0.62
C GLU A 171 1.36 -1.66 -0.46
N GLU A 172 0.11 -1.27 -0.52
CA GLU A 172 -1.03 -2.18 -0.46
C GLU A 172 -1.08 -3.09 -1.69
N PHE A 173 -0.94 -2.50 -2.89
CA PHE A 173 -0.86 -3.27 -4.14
C PHE A 173 0.42 -4.10 -4.28
N ALA A 174 1.50 -3.74 -3.55
CA ALA A 174 2.74 -4.51 -3.50
C ALA A 174 2.66 -5.72 -2.54
N LEU A 175 1.83 -5.64 -1.49
CA LEU A 175 1.75 -6.63 -0.42
C LEU A 175 1.52 -8.07 -0.92
N PRO A 176 0.58 -8.37 -1.86
CA PRO A 176 0.36 -9.74 -2.34
C PRO A 176 1.60 -10.33 -3.01
N TRP A 177 2.36 -9.54 -3.74
CA TRP A 177 3.59 -9.95 -4.42
C TRP A 177 4.71 -10.23 -3.43
N ILE A 178 4.88 -9.39 -2.41
CA ILE A 178 5.87 -9.56 -1.35
C ILE A 178 5.54 -10.79 -0.50
N ALA A 179 4.27 -10.98 -0.12
CA ALA A 179 3.82 -12.14 0.64
C ALA A 179 4.01 -13.45 -0.15
N TYR A 180 3.73 -13.42 -1.47
CA TYR A 180 4.01 -14.53 -2.38
C TYR A 180 5.51 -14.86 -2.39
N ALA A 181 6.36 -13.87 -2.64
CA ALA A 181 7.81 -14.03 -2.71
C ALA A 181 8.38 -14.61 -1.41
N ALA A 182 7.96 -14.06 -0.26
CA ALA A 182 8.36 -14.58 1.05
C ALA A 182 7.94 -16.05 1.23
N SER A 183 6.71 -16.42 0.84
CA SER A 183 6.20 -17.79 0.93
C SER A 183 7.00 -18.78 0.08
N VAL A 184 7.34 -18.39 -1.16
CA VAL A 184 8.16 -19.23 -2.07
C VAL A 184 9.57 -19.43 -1.52
N CYS A 185 10.21 -18.36 -1.06
CA CYS A 185 11.56 -18.43 -0.49
C CYS A 185 11.59 -19.25 0.81
N CYS A 186 10.63 -19.04 1.72
CA CYS A 186 10.53 -19.84 2.95
C CYS A 186 10.36 -21.34 2.66
N ARG A 187 9.53 -21.68 1.66
CA ARG A 187 9.40 -23.08 1.22
C ARG A 187 10.72 -23.66 0.71
N PHE A 188 11.50 -22.89 -0.05
CA PHE A 188 12.83 -23.32 -0.50
C PHE A 188 13.79 -23.48 0.68
N PHE A 189 13.76 -22.59 1.67
CA PHE A 189 14.62 -22.68 2.85
C PHE A 189 14.33 -23.95 3.68
N GLU A 190 13.09 -24.41 3.74
CA GLU A 190 12.70 -25.61 4.50
C GLU A 190 12.93 -26.90 3.68
N SER A 191 12.53 -26.93 2.42
CA SER A 191 12.48 -28.17 1.61
C SER A 191 13.63 -28.35 0.64
N ARG A 192 14.40 -27.30 0.34
CA ARG A 192 15.40 -27.26 -0.75
C ARG A 192 14.84 -27.57 -2.14
N ARG A 193 13.50 -27.51 -2.28
CA ARG A 193 12.79 -27.79 -3.54
C ARG A 193 12.13 -26.54 -4.06
N TYR A 194 12.06 -26.40 -5.38
CA TYR A 194 11.32 -25.34 -6.07
C TYR A 194 10.54 -25.92 -7.24
N ARG A 195 9.50 -25.20 -7.68
CA ARG A 195 8.79 -25.46 -8.90
C ARG A 195 9.17 -24.37 -9.92
N SER A 196 9.34 -24.74 -11.19
CA SER A 196 9.74 -23.76 -12.22
C SER A 196 8.78 -22.56 -12.30
N TRP A 197 7.48 -22.83 -12.22
CA TRP A 197 6.47 -21.78 -12.19
C TRP A 197 6.60 -20.81 -10.99
N ASP A 198 6.99 -21.31 -9.82
CA ASP A 198 7.21 -20.44 -8.67
C ASP A 198 8.36 -19.46 -8.93
N ILE A 199 9.37 -19.86 -9.68
CA ILE A 199 10.51 -18.97 -9.97
C ILE A 199 10.13 -17.93 -11.04
N VAL A 200 9.35 -18.30 -12.08
CA VAL A 200 8.81 -17.34 -13.04
C VAL A 200 7.92 -16.32 -12.34
N LEU A 201 6.99 -16.78 -11.50
CA LEU A 201 6.12 -15.88 -10.73
C LEU A 201 6.90 -15.06 -9.68
N LEU A 202 8.02 -15.56 -9.16
CA LEU A 202 8.90 -14.79 -8.29
C LEU A 202 9.56 -13.62 -9.04
N GLY A 203 9.98 -13.84 -10.30
CA GLY A 203 10.48 -12.79 -11.18
C GLY A 203 9.39 -11.79 -11.57
N LEU A 204 8.19 -12.28 -11.90
CA LEU A 204 7.04 -11.44 -12.22
C LEU A 204 6.62 -10.59 -11.01
N SER A 205 6.60 -11.17 -9.80
CA SER A 205 6.28 -10.43 -8.57
C SER A 205 7.33 -9.37 -8.24
N PHE A 206 8.61 -9.63 -8.50
CA PHE A 206 9.67 -8.63 -8.40
C PHE A 206 9.42 -7.46 -9.37
N ALA A 207 9.11 -7.77 -10.63
CA ALA A 207 8.79 -6.76 -11.64
C ALA A 207 7.54 -5.94 -11.28
N ALA A 208 6.49 -6.59 -10.75
CA ALA A 208 5.29 -5.90 -10.29
C ALA A 208 5.61 -4.86 -9.20
N VAL A 209 6.41 -5.25 -8.22
CA VAL A 209 6.84 -4.34 -7.15
C VAL A 209 7.73 -3.23 -7.69
N LEU A 210 8.67 -3.53 -8.61
CA LEU A 210 9.46 -2.49 -9.29
C LEU A 210 8.59 -1.51 -10.07
N LEU A 211 7.53 -1.98 -10.74
CA LEU A 211 6.60 -1.14 -11.51
C LEU A 211 5.54 -0.44 -10.64
N LEU A 212 5.47 -0.74 -9.34
CA LEU A 212 4.71 0.01 -8.35
C LEU A 212 5.58 1.05 -7.66
N ARG A 213 6.68 0.60 -7.03
CA ARG A 213 7.65 1.45 -6.32
C ARG A 213 8.93 0.68 -6.03
N ALA A 214 10.06 1.13 -6.56
CA ALA A 214 11.32 0.39 -6.56
C ALA A 214 11.92 0.10 -5.17
N ASN A 215 11.65 0.92 -4.16
CA ASN A 215 12.21 0.74 -2.81
C ASN A 215 11.57 -0.40 -1.98
N MET A 216 10.53 -1.08 -2.48
CA MET A 216 9.83 -2.14 -1.75
C MET A 216 10.37 -3.56 -2.00
N ILE A 217 11.57 -3.70 -2.56
CA ILE A 217 12.16 -4.98 -2.98
C ILE A 217 12.89 -5.75 -1.86
N ALA A 218 12.68 -5.39 -0.60
CA ALA A 218 13.43 -5.93 0.55
C ALA A 218 13.44 -7.48 0.61
N VAL A 219 12.32 -8.14 0.31
CA VAL A 219 12.24 -9.61 0.35
C VAL A 219 13.19 -10.26 -0.66
N TRP A 220 13.29 -9.72 -1.87
CA TRP A 220 14.22 -10.24 -2.89
C TRP A 220 15.66 -9.89 -2.55
N ALA A 221 15.93 -8.66 -2.09
CA ALA A 221 17.26 -8.24 -1.66
C ALA A 221 17.81 -9.09 -0.52
N CYS A 222 16.95 -9.57 0.38
CA CYS A 222 17.37 -10.44 1.49
C CYS A 222 17.43 -11.92 1.09
N TYR A 223 16.42 -12.44 0.44
CA TYR A 223 16.24 -13.88 0.30
C TYR A 223 16.93 -14.45 -0.94
N ILE A 224 17.03 -13.71 -2.05
CA ILE A 224 17.74 -14.19 -3.24
C ILE A 224 19.22 -14.45 -2.95
N PRO A 225 20.00 -13.57 -2.28
CA PRO A 225 21.38 -13.87 -1.91
C PRO A 225 21.51 -15.13 -1.05
N VAL A 226 20.58 -15.35 -0.12
CA VAL A 226 20.58 -16.58 0.70
C VAL A 226 20.34 -17.81 -0.18
N VAL A 227 19.38 -17.76 -1.10
CA VAL A 227 19.11 -18.86 -2.07
C VAL A 227 20.34 -19.14 -2.91
N LEU A 228 20.99 -18.09 -3.44
CA LEU A 228 22.23 -18.21 -4.25
C LEU A 228 23.35 -18.90 -3.44
N VAL A 229 23.61 -18.42 -2.22
CA VAL A 229 24.62 -19.02 -1.34
C VAL A 229 24.32 -20.50 -1.03
N LEU A 230 23.05 -20.85 -0.82
CA LEU A 230 22.66 -22.23 -0.56
C LEU A 230 22.87 -23.12 -1.80
N LEU A 231 22.47 -22.68 -2.98
CA LEU A 231 22.67 -23.42 -4.23
C LEU A 231 24.17 -23.61 -4.54
N LEU A 232 24.98 -22.58 -4.32
CA LEU A 232 26.44 -22.64 -4.50
C LEU A 232 27.09 -23.63 -3.51
N LYS A 233 26.73 -23.57 -2.22
CA LYS A 233 27.25 -24.49 -1.19
C LYS A 233 26.86 -25.95 -1.47
N GLU A 234 25.66 -26.17 -2.01
CA GLU A 234 25.15 -27.48 -2.38
C GLU A 234 25.66 -27.92 -3.78
N LYS A 235 26.50 -27.12 -4.46
CA LYS A 235 27.04 -27.34 -5.81
C LYS A 235 25.96 -27.57 -6.87
N ARG A 236 24.78 -26.96 -6.72
CA ARG A 236 23.62 -27.08 -7.61
C ARG A 236 23.66 -26.02 -8.72
N PHE A 237 24.74 -26.00 -9.51
CA PHE A 237 24.95 -24.98 -10.56
C PHE A 237 23.91 -25.00 -11.66
N SER A 238 23.43 -26.18 -12.06
CA SER A 238 22.36 -26.31 -13.06
C SER A 238 21.05 -25.67 -12.56
N ASP A 239 20.70 -25.88 -11.28
CA ASP A 239 19.54 -25.23 -10.67
C ASP A 239 19.71 -23.71 -10.57
N LEU A 240 20.92 -23.26 -10.26
CA LEU A 240 21.24 -21.82 -10.23
C LEU A 240 21.00 -21.17 -11.59
N CYS A 241 21.58 -21.72 -12.68
CA CYS A 241 21.37 -21.23 -14.05
C CYS A 241 19.89 -21.24 -14.43
N ARG A 242 19.21 -22.36 -14.18
CA ARG A 242 17.77 -22.52 -14.47
C ARG A 242 16.93 -21.49 -13.71
N CYS A 243 17.15 -21.32 -12.40
CA CYS A 243 16.42 -20.35 -11.61
C CYS A 243 16.67 -18.92 -12.10
N THR A 244 17.90 -18.57 -12.46
CA THR A 244 18.23 -17.26 -13.00
C THR A 244 17.47 -16.97 -14.30
N VAL A 245 17.48 -17.91 -15.26
CA VAL A 245 16.77 -17.75 -16.53
C VAL A 245 15.27 -17.62 -16.33
N LEU A 246 14.68 -18.47 -15.47
CA LEU A 246 13.24 -18.43 -15.18
C LEU A 246 12.84 -17.16 -14.45
N PHE A 247 13.65 -16.69 -13.51
CA PHE A 247 13.41 -15.44 -12.78
C PHE A 247 13.46 -14.24 -13.74
N LEU A 248 14.51 -14.13 -14.54
CA LEU A 248 14.64 -13.05 -15.54
C LEU A 248 13.52 -13.12 -16.59
N GLY A 249 13.12 -14.32 -17.01
CA GLY A 249 11.96 -14.51 -17.88
C GLY A 249 10.67 -13.96 -17.27
N GLY A 250 10.45 -14.20 -15.97
CA GLY A 250 9.32 -13.62 -15.21
C GLY A 250 9.39 -12.10 -15.11
N VAL A 251 10.58 -11.54 -14.89
CA VAL A 251 10.80 -10.08 -14.88
C VAL A 251 10.44 -9.48 -16.25
N LEU A 252 10.99 -10.03 -17.33
CA LEU A 252 10.75 -9.53 -18.68
C LEU A 252 9.28 -9.66 -19.10
N LEU A 253 8.61 -10.72 -18.68
CA LEU A 253 7.20 -10.96 -19.02
C LEU A 253 6.29 -9.79 -18.61
N LEU A 254 6.59 -9.12 -17.51
CA LEU A 254 5.82 -7.96 -17.05
C LEU A 254 6.45 -6.62 -17.45
N THR A 255 7.78 -6.45 -17.38
CA THR A 255 8.41 -5.16 -17.67
C THR A 255 8.41 -4.81 -19.14
N LEU A 256 8.60 -5.79 -20.04
CA LEU A 256 8.68 -5.55 -21.48
C LEU A 256 7.40 -4.92 -22.06
N PRO A 257 6.18 -5.39 -21.73
CA PRO A 257 4.95 -4.73 -22.18
C PRO A 257 4.88 -3.25 -21.80
N PHE A 258 5.30 -2.86 -20.57
CA PHE A 258 5.32 -1.46 -20.15
C PHE A 258 6.33 -0.63 -20.93
N VAL A 259 7.55 -1.15 -21.15
CA VAL A 259 8.57 -0.46 -21.96
C VAL A 259 8.10 -0.27 -23.41
N VAL A 260 7.50 -1.31 -24.00
CA VAL A 260 6.95 -1.23 -25.37
C VAL A 260 5.79 -0.24 -25.44
N TRP A 261 4.91 -0.21 -24.44
CA TRP A 261 3.81 0.76 -24.38
C TRP A 261 4.37 2.18 -24.28
N ALA A 262 5.29 2.45 -23.34
CA ALA A 262 5.89 3.77 -23.16
C ALA A 262 6.63 4.25 -24.42
N ALA A 263 7.37 3.35 -25.09
CA ALA A 263 8.07 3.66 -26.32
C ALA A 263 7.11 3.99 -27.48
N ARG A 264 6.03 3.21 -27.65
CA ARG A 264 5.04 3.42 -28.72
C ARG A 264 4.17 4.65 -28.50
N ALA A 265 3.82 4.95 -27.24
CA ALA A 265 3.05 6.12 -26.86
C ALA A 265 3.91 7.39 -26.73
N GLY A 266 5.25 7.26 -26.81
CA GLY A 266 6.19 8.39 -26.87
C GLY A 266 6.44 9.06 -25.53
N PHE A 267 6.33 8.32 -24.38
CA PHE A 267 6.61 8.86 -23.04
C PHE A 267 7.72 8.08 -22.29
N LEU A 268 8.55 7.34 -23.01
CA LEU A 268 9.62 6.53 -22.40
C LEU A 268 10.67 7.38 -21.69
N ARG A 269 10.94 8.57 -22.23
CA ARG A 269 11.88 9.52 -21.64
C ARG A 269 11.33 10.07 -20.32
N GLU A 270 10.09 10.53 -20.30
CA GLU A 270 9.42 11.07 -19.13
C GLU A 270 9.25 9.99 -18.05
N LEU A 271 8.93 8.76 -18.44
CA LEU A 271 8.93 7.61 -17.51
C LEU A 271 10.30 7.43 -16.85
N TRP A 272 11.40 7.56 -17.58
CA TRP A 272 12.74 7.44 -17.02
C TRP A 272 13.08 8.62 -16.10
N GLU A 273 12.80 9.84 -16.54
CA GLU A 273 13.10 11.07 -15.80
C GLU A 273 12.27 11.18 -14.52
N ASP A 274 10.95 10.97 -14.59
CA ASP A 274 10.04 11.18 -13.46
C ASP A 274 10.01 9.97 -12.51
N TYR A 275 10.03 8.74 -13.05
CA TYR A 275 9.96 7.58 -12.19
C TYR A 275 11.34 7.15 -11.66
N ILE A 276 12.38 7.14 -12.47
CA ILE A 276 13.71 6.65 -12.03
C ILE A 276 14.57 7.79 -11.50
N LEU A 277 14.89 8.80 -12.31
CA LEU A 277 15.83 9.83 -11.92
C LEU A 277 15.30 10.73 -10.81
N PHE A 278 14.02 11.10 -10.86
CA PHE A 278 13.41 11.90 -9.82
C PHE A 278 13.47 11.19 -8.46
N ASN A 279 13.11 9.90 -8.38
CA ASN A 279 13.15 9.15 -7.12
C ASN A 279 14.58 9.00 -6.55
N LEU A 280 15.60 8.92 -7.41
CA LEU A 280 17.00 8.94 -6.98
C LEU A 280 17.37 10.29 -6.37
N ARG A 281 16.95 11.39 -7.00
CA ARG A 281 17.16 12.76 -6.49
C ARG A 281 16.35 13.01 -5.22
N TYR A 282 15.09 12.59 -5.20
CA TYR A 282 14.19 12.72 -4.06
C TYR A 282 14.76 12.08 -2.78
N THR A 283 15.34 10.88 -2.91
CA THR A 283 16.00 10.21 -1.78
C THR A 283 17.26 10.95 -1.33
N GLY A 284 17.94 11.65 -2.22
CA GLY A 284 19.13 12.45 -1.94
C GLY A 284 18.84 13.86 -1.41
N SER A 285 17.67 14.44 -1.74
CA SER A 285 17.32 15.83 -1.37
C SER A 285 16.94 16.00 0.10
N VAL A 286 16.49 14.91 0.76
CA VAL A 286 16.31 14.94 2.20
C VAL A 286 17.69 14.90 2.86
N ALA A 287 18.19 16.08 3.25
CA ALA A 287 19.46 16.24 3.96
C ALA A 287 19.40 15.64 5.37
N MET A 288 19.18 14.33 5.45
CA MET A 288 19.17 13.59 6.72
C MET A 288 20.51 12.93 6.98
N GLY A 289 21.09 13.25 8.12
CA GLY A 289 22.26 12.55 8.63
C GLY A 289 21.95 11.11 9.05
N MET A 290 22.99 10.33 9.32
CA MET A 290 22.83 8.95 9.79
C MET A 290 22.04 8.85 11.11
N ARG A 291 22.16 9.87 11.97
CA ARG A 291 21.44 9.93 13.24
C ARG A 291 19.93 10.06 13.04
N GLU A 292 19.49 10.94 12.15
CA GLU A 292 18.07 11.14 11.83
C GLU A 292 17.47 9.90 11.19
N ARG A 293 18.20 9.23 10.30
CA ARG A 293 17.77 7.95 9.68
C ARG A 293 17.63 6.85 10.73
N LEU A 294 18.52 6.78 11.71
CA LEU A 294 18.42 5.83 12.82
C LEU A 294 17.21 6.13 13.70
N ILE A 295 16.95 7.41 14.01
CA ILE A 295 15.77 7.83 14.76
C ILE A 295 14.49 7.40 14.00
N LEU A 296 14.43 7.65 12.70
CA LEU A 296 13.28 7.28 11.88
C LEU A 296 13.09 5.75 11.84
N PHE A 297 14.16 4.99 11.70
CA PHE A 297 14.13 3.53 11.82
C PHE A 297 13.54 3.08 13.16
N LEU A 298 14.00 3.66 14.27
CA LEU A 298 13.48 3.35 15.61
C LEU A 298 12.01 3.76 15.78
N LEU A 299 11.58 4.84 15.15
CA LEU A 299 10.16 5.24 15.13
C LEU A 299 9.31 4.21 14.38
N PHE A 300 9.75 3.68 13.23
CA PHE A 300 9.05 2.58 12.56
C PHE A 300 9.02 1.30 13.40
N VAL A 301 10.13 0.96 14.08
CA VAL A 301 10.13 -0.16 15.04
C VAL A 301 9.13 0.08 16.17
N LYS A 302 9.01 1.33 16.66
CA LYS A 302 8.02 1.71 17.67
C LYS A 302 6.59 1.57 17.13
N VAL A 303 6.31 1.99 15.92
CA VAL A 303 4.99 1.80 15.27
C VAL A 303 4.64 0.32 15.20
N LEU A 304 5.60 -0.52 14.85
CA LEU A 304 5.44 -1.98 14.74
C LEU A 304 5.97 -2.73 15.99
N TRP A 305 5.89 -2.10 17.19
CA TRP A 305 6.43 -2.72 18.42
C TRP A 305 5.92 -4.13 18.71
N PRO A 306 4.64 -4.51 18.41
CA PRO A 306 4.20 -5.89 18.64
C PRO A 306 4.96 -6.89 17.76
N ALA A 307 5.32 -6.47 16.54
CA ALA A 307 6.13 -7.28 15.62
C ALA A 307 7.56 -7.47 16.13
N ALA A 308 8.19 -6.40 16.60
CA ALA A 308 9.54 -6.46 17.17
C ALA A 308 9.57 -7.34 18.44
N ALA A 309 8.57 -7.19 19.31
CA ALA A 309 8.43 -8.04 20.51
C ALA A 309 8.25 -9.52 20.15
N ALA A 310 7.35 -9.82 19.20
CA ALA A 310 7.14 -11.20 18.74
C ALA A 310 8.41 -11.81 18.12
N LEU A 311 9.18 -11.02 17.37
CA LEU A 311 10.44 -11.43 16.77
C LEU A 311 11.47 -11.80 17.85
N LEU A 312 11.67 -10.94 18.84
CA LEU A 312 12.59 -11.20 19.96
C LEU A 312 12.16 -12.45 20.75
N ILE A 313 10.88 -12.55 21.10
CA ILE A 313 10.34 -13.71 21.82
C ILE A 313 10.54 -14.99 21.01
N SER A 314 10.23 -14.98 19.71
CA SER A 314 10.37 -16.15 18.84
C SER A 314 11.82 -16.61 18.72
N MET A 315 12.78 -15.70 18.66
CA MET A 315 14.21 -16.01 18.62
C MET A 315 14.71 -16.61 19.94
N ILE A 316 14.19 -16.16 21.08
CA ILE A 316 14.48 -16.75 22.41
C ILE A 316 13.89 -18.16 22.51
N LEU A 317 12.63 -18.33 22.05
CA LEU A 317 11.92 -19.61 22.14
C LEU A 317 12.46 -20.67 21.16
N MET A 318 12.98 -20.27 20.01
CA MET A 318 13.44 -21.16 18.94
C MET A 318 14.78 -20.69 18.32
N PRO A 319 15.87 -20.59 19.08
CA PRO A 319 17.13 -20.01 18.59
C PRO A 319 17.76 -20.81 17.44
N HIS A 320 17.45 -22.09 17.32
CA HIS A 320 18.00 -22.98 16.28
C HIS A 320 17.22 -22.93 14.94
N ARG A 321 16.09 -22.25 14.86
CA ARG A 321 15.31 -22.14 13.62
C ARG A 321 15.93 -21.11 12.68
N LYS A 322 16.70 -21.58 11.70
CA LYS A 322 17.37 -20.73 10.68
C LYS A 322 16.40 -19.79 9.98
N LEU A 323 15.15 -20.22 9.77
CA LEU A 323 14.11 -19.42 9.13
C LEU A 323 13.83 -18.11 9.89
N LEU A 324 13.90 -18.10 11.22
CA LEU A 324 13.74 -16.88 12.01
C LEU A 324 14.90 -15.89 11.82
N TRP A 325 16.12 -16.38 11.62
CA TRP A 325 17.28 -15.52 11.32
C TRP A 325 17.18 -14.89 9.93
N TYR A 326 16.74 -15.66 8.91
CA TYR A 326 16.47 -15.10 7.59
C TYR A 326 15.34 -14.07 7.64
N ASN A 327 14.32 -14.33 8.46
CA ASN A 327 13.22 -13.41 8.67
C ASN A 327 13.63 -12.14 9.43
N LEU A 328 14.56 -12.23 10.40
CA LEU A 328 15.13 -11.05 11.06
C LEU A 328 15.80 -10.13 10.05
N LEU A 329 16.59 -10.70 9.13
CA LEU A 329 17.19 -9.92 8.03
C LEU A 329 16.12 -9.24 7.18
N PHE A 330 15.09 -9.97 6.78
CA PHE A 330 13.99 -9.43 5.99
C PHE A 330 13.24 -8.32 6.74
N TYR A 331 12.89 -8.51 8.01
CA TYR A 331 12.26 -7.50 8.85
C TYR A 331 13.10 -6.24 8.93
N THR A 332 14.39 -6.38 9.28
CA THR A 332 15.32 -5.25 9.44
C THR A 332 15.47 -4.45 8.15
N VAL A 333 15.68 -5.13 7.01
CA VAL A 333 15.84 -4.45 5.71
C VAL A 333 14.53 -3.83 5.25
N SER A 334 13.38 -4.44 5.51
CA SER A 334 12.07 -3.85 5.19
C SER A 334 11.79 -2.58 5.97
N VAL A 335 12.06 -2.58 7.29
CA VAL A 335 11.93 -1.39 8.13
C VAL A 335 12.93 -0.30 7.70
N PHE A 336 14.16 -0.69 7.41
CA PHE A 336 15.17 0.25 6.90
C PHE A 336 14.74 0.87 5.58
N SER A 337 14.21 0.07 4.64
CA SER A 337 13.70 0.55 3.35
C SER A 337 12.54 1.53 3.52
N ALA A 338 11.62 1.28 4.46
CA ALA A 338 10.55 2.22 4.80
C ALA A 338 11.11 3.55 5.36
N ALA A 339 12.15 3.48 6.22
CA ALA A 339 12.79 4.64 6.80
C ALA A 339 13.66 5.45 5.80
N MET A 340 14.11 4.85 4.70
CA MET A 340 14.94 5.52 3.68
C MET A 340 14.25 6.71 3.01
N SER A 341 12.91 6.76 3.03
CA SER A 341 12.13 7.88 2.50
C SER A 341 12.38 9.22 3.21
N GLY A 342 13.00 9.19 4.40
CA GLY A 342 13.20 10.37 5.23
C GLY A 342 11.92 10.89 5.89
N ARG A 343 10.79 10.19 5.79
CA ARG A 343 9.48 10.60 6.34
C ARG A 343 8.79 9.44 7.05
N LEU A 344 8.10 9.72 8.15
CA LEU A 344 7.34 8.73 8.91
C LEU A 344 5.91 8.62 8.35
N TYR A 345 5.77 8.00 7.18
CA TYR A 345 4.46 7.62 6.65
C TYR A 345 4.14 6.19 7.06
N TYR A 346 3.07 6.01 7.84
CA TYR A 346 2.73 4.70 8.42
C TYR A 346 2.42 3.65 7.37
N HIS A 347 1.83 4.01 6.22
CA HIS A 347 1.55 3.08 5.12
C HIS A 347 2.82 2.44 4.53
N TYR A 348 4.01 3.05 4.67
CA TYR A 348 5.26 2.41 4.27
C TYR A 348 5.56 1.13 5.05
N ALA A 349 4.97 0.95 6.23
CA ALA A 349 5.12 -0.26 7.02
C ALA A 349 4.25 -1.44 6.53
N ILE A 350 3.34 -1.25 5.57
CA ILE A 350 2.53 -2.34 4.98
C ILE A 350 3.44 -3.44 4.41
N VAL A 351 4.54 -3.07 3.77
CA VAL A 351 5.50 -4.03 3.17
C VAL A 351 6.25 -4.88 4.20
N VAL A 352 6.24 -4.49 5.47
CA VAL A 352 6.86 -5.22 6.57
C VAL A 352 5.96 -6.36 7.07
N LEU A 353 4.64 -6.30 6.85
CA LEU A 353 3.68 -7.27 7.37
C LEU A 353 4.01 -8.74 7.08
N PRO A 354 4.52 -9.14 5.89
CA PRO A 354 4.91 -10.53 5.66
C PRO A 354 6.06 -11.00 6.56
N ALA A 355 6.97 -10.12 6.97
CA ALA A 355 8.07 -10.46 7.88
C ALA A 355 7.61 -10.67 9.34
N VAL A 356 6.39 -10.19 9.68
CA VAL A 356 5.81 -10.31 11.03
C VAL A 356 5.13 -11.65 11.25
N VAL A 357 4.74 -12.34 10.16
CA VAL A 357 3.94 -13.58 10.22
C VAL A 357 4.65 -14.72 10.93
N LEU A 358 5.92 -14.98 10.60
CA LEU A 358 6.69 -16.08 11.19
C LEU A 358 6.86 -15.92 12.71
N PRO A 359 7.24 -14.73 13.22
CA PRO A 359 7.32 -14.48 14.66
C PRO A 359 5.98 -14.68 15.40
N PHE A 360 4.90 -14.12 14.88
CA PHE A 360 3.57 -14.30 15.49
C PHE A 360 3.13 -15.77 15.47
N GLY A 361 3.32 -16.46 14.33
CA GLY A 361 3.01 -17.89 14.22
C GLY A 361 3.77 -18.72 15.27
N CYS A 362 5.06 -18.43 15.48
CA CYS A 362 5.86 -19.08 16.52
C CYS A 362 5.29 -18.83 17.92
N CYS A 363 4.92 -17.59 18.25
CA CYS A 363 4.38 -17.23 19.56
C CYS A 363 3.02 -17.91 19.80
N PHE A 364 2.10 -17.90 18.84
CA PHE A 364 0.80 -18.55 18.96
C PHE A 364 0.91 -20.08 19.09
N ASP A 365 1.72 -20.72 18.25
CA ASP A 365 1.93 -22.17 18.32
C ASP A 365 2.52 -22.58 19.68
N ARG A 366 3.51 -21.83 20.17
CA ARG A 366 4.14 -22.13 21.46
C ARG A 366 3.17 -21.96 22.63
N SER A 367 2.39 -20.88 22.63
CA SER A 367 1.37 -20.64 23.63
C SER A 367 0.32 -21.75 23.64
N SER A 368 -0.17 -22.15 22.46
CA SER A 368 -1.14 -23.24 22.32
C SER A 368 -0.59 -24.57 22.84
N ARG A 369 0.67 -24.89 22.57
CA ARG A 369 1.30 -26.13 23.08
C ARG A 369 1.44 -26.13 24.59
N LEU A 370 1.84 -25.01 25.20
CA LEU A 370 1.98 -24.89 26.64
C LEU A 370 0.64 -25.10 27.35
N LEU A 371 -0.44 -24.59 26.80
CA LEU A 371 -1.77 -24.68 27.36
C LEU A 371 -2.41 -26.06 27.17
N ARG A 372 -2.19 -26.71 26.01
CA ARG A 372 -2.61 -28.11 25.79
C ARG A 372 -1.96 -29.10 26.77
N LYS A 373 -0.71 -28.85 27.15
CA LYS A 373 0.01 -29.71 28.08
C LYS A 373 -0.58 -29.69 29.50
N LYS A 374 -1.29 -28.59 29.84
CA LYS A 374 -1.86 -28.41 31.19
C LYS A 374 -3.26 -29.04 31.34
N ASP A 375 -4.07 -29.05 30.26
CA ASP A 375 -5.51 -29.42 30.34
C ASP A 375 -5.88 -30.71 29.60
N GLY A 376 -4.97 -31.35 28.88
CA GLY A 376 -5.26 -32.58 28.13
C GLY A 376 -6.29 -32.42 27.00
N ASN A 377 -6.85 -31.25 26.80
CA ASN A 377 -7.97 -30.96 25.89
C ASN A 377 -7.49 -30.26 24.60
N LYS A 378 -8.02 -30.63 23.44
CA LYS A 378 -7.65 -30.12 22.10
C LYS A 378 -8.25 -28.74 21.78
N THR A 379 -8.63 -27.94 22.76
CA THR A 379 -9.32 -26.68 22.58
C THR A 379 -8.39 -25.48 22.36
N VAL A 380 -8.79 -24.54 21.52
CA VAL A 380 -8.12 -23.24 21.38
C VAL A 380 -8.17 -22.50 22.71
N ASN A 381 -7.05 -21.89 23.11
CA ASN A 381 -7.01 -21.14 24.35
C ASN A 381 -7.96 -19.92 24.27
N PRO A 382 -8.99 -19.84 25.12
CA PRO A 382 -9.89 -18.70 25.14
C PRO A 382 -9.21 -17.36 25.39
N ALA A 383 -8.10 -17.34 26.14
CA ALA A 383 -7.34 -16.11 26.43
C ALA A 383 -6.61 -15.56 25.19
N VAL A 384 -6.02 -16.42 24.36
CA VAL A 384 -5.40 -16.02 23.09
C VAL A 384 -6.47 -15.50 22.14
N LEU A 385 -7.61 -16.16 22.13
CA LEU A 385 -8.79 -15.79 21.37
C LEU A 385 -9.32 -14.42 21.77
N LEU A 386 -9.55 -14.22 23.08
CA LEU A 386 -10.03 -12.96 23.64
C LEU A 386 -8.99 -11.83 23.45
N GLY A 387 -7.71 -12.11 23.63
CA GLY A 387 -6.63 -11.16 23.42
C GLY A 387 -6.55 -10.68 21.96
N SER A 388 -6.68 -11.58 20.99
CA SER A 388 -6.72 -11.23 19.56
C SER A 388 -7.94 -10.38 19.23
N LEU A 389 -9.10 -10.72 19.79
CA LEU A 389 -10.34 -9.96 19.64
C LEU A 389 -10.23 -8.55 20.23
N LEU A 390 -9.69 -8.43 21.44
CA LEU A 390 -9.49 -7.14 22.11
C LEU A 390 -8.50 -6.25 21.34
N LEU A 391 -7.41 -6.84 20.82
CA LEU A 391 -6.46 -6.12 19.97
C LEU A 391 -7.10 -5.62 18.69
N MET A 392 -8.01 -6.40 18.11
CA MET A 392 -8.72 -6.00 16.88
C MET A 392 -9.75 -4.90 17.15
N VAL A 393 -10.51 -5.01 18.24
CA VAL A 393 -11.47 -3.98 18.65
C VAL A 393 -10.71 -2.68 19.01
N ALA A 394 -9.64 -2.78 19.78
CA ALA A 394 -8.78 -1.64 20.09
C ALA A 394 -8.18 -1.03 18.80
N GLY A 395 -7.73 -1.87 17.87
CA GLY A 395 -7.25 -1.45 16.55
C GLY A 395 -8.32 -0.68 15.77
N ALA A 396 -9.51 -1.21 15.63
CA ALA A 396 -10.61 -0.56 14.93
C ALA A 396 -11.03 0.78 15.57
N VAL A 397 -11.09 0.82 16.91
CA VAL A 397 -11.42 2.04 17.65
C VAL A 397 -10.34 3.12 17.47
N THR A 398 -9.06 2.73 17.56
CA THR A 398 -7.95 3.68 17.41
C THR A 398 -7.82 4.14 15.95
N TYR A 399 -7.97 3.26 14.98
CA TYR A 399 -8.03 3.63 13.56
C TYR A 399 -9.07 4.72 13.33
N ARG A 400 -10.27 4.55 13.91
CA ARG A 400 -11.33 5.54 13.82
C ARG A 400 -10.96 6.88 14.45
N GLN A 401 -10.32 6.88 15.62
CA GLN A 401 -9.92 8.12 16.32
C GLN A 401 -8.79 8.87 15.60
N VAL A 402 -7.85 8.14 15.00
CA VAL A 402 -6.65 8.73 14.36
C VAL A 402 -6.91 9.11 12.90
N PHE A 403 -7.78 8.38 12.19
CA PHE A 403 -7.98 8.55 10.74
C PHE A 403 -9.38 8.97 10.33
N SER A 404 -10.25 9.31 11.29
CA SER A 404 -11.53 9.95 10.99
C SER A 404 -11.33 11.43 10.64
N TYR A 405 -10.65 11.73 9.57
CA TYR A 405 -10.69 13.07 9.01
C TYR A 405 -12.10 13.31 8.47
N GLU A 406 -12.89 14.08 9.19
CA GLU A 406 -14.07 14.72 8.63
C GLU A 406 -13.56 15.84 7.72
N VAL A 407 -13.73 15.67 6.42
CA VAL A 407 -13.76 16.82 5.53
C VAL A 407 -15.11 17.47 5.83
N GLU A 408 -15.12 18.53 6.64
CA GLU A 408 -16.28 19.40 6.83
C GLU A 408 -16.77 19.89 5.47
N ASP A 409 -18.01 20.34 5.37
CA ASP A 409 -18.59 20.87 4.13
C ASP A 409 -17.61 21.84 3.51
N ASP A 410 -17.03 21.40 2.40
CA ASP A 410 -15.84 21.98 1.84
C ASP A 410 -16.27 23.17 0.99
N THR A 411 -16.15 24.36 1.60
CA THR A 411 -16.46 25.64 0.97
C THR A 411 -15.79 25.79 -0.39
N LEU A 412 -14.56 25.28 -0.54
CA LEU A 412 -13.85 25.29 -1.82
C LEU A 412 -14.49 24.39 -2.86
N THR A 413 -14.94 23.18 -2.48
CA THR A 413 -15.66 22.30 -3.43
C THR A 413 -16.96 22.93 -3.92
N ALA A 414 -17.74 23.55 -3.03
CA ALA A 414 -18.96 24.27 -3.38
C ALA A 414 -18.64 25.45 -4.32
N TYR A 415 -17.66 26.25 -3.97
CA TYR A 415 -17.20 27.38 -4.77
C TYR A 415 -16.77 26.96 -6.19
N LEU A 416 -15.97 25.90 -6.32
CA LEU A 416 -15.55 25.39 -7.63
C LEU A 416 -16.74 24.94 -8.47
N LYS A 417 -17.76 24.29 -7.87
CA LYS A 417 -18.97 23.86 -8.58
C LYS A 417 -19.82 25.03 -9.06
N GLU A 418 -19.89 26.12 -8.28
CA GLU A 418 -20.70 27.29 -8.56
C GLU A 418 -20.04 28.23 -9.59
N ASN A 419 -18.71 28.38 -9.52
CA ASN A 419 -17.97 29.39 -10.29
C ASN A 419 -17.21 28.82 -11.49
N THR A 420 -17.18 27.50 -11.68
CA THR A 420 -16.54 26.84 -12.82
C THR A 420 -17.41 25.73 -13.38
N THR A 421 -17.07 25.24 -14.57
CA THR A 421 -17.76 24.12 -15.23
C THR A 421 -16.82 22.93 -15.42
N SER A 422 -17.33 21.77 -15.83
CA SER A 422 -16.52 20.57 -16.09
C SER A 422 -15.62 20.68 -17.34
N VAL A 423 -15.82 21.70 -18.16
CA VAL A 423 -14.99 21.97 -19.35
C VAL A 423 -13.84 22.93 -19.05
N ASP A 424 -13.95 23.73 -17.99
CA ASP A 424 -12.93 24.71 -17.62
C ASP A 424 -11.67 24.00 -17.12
N ASP A 425 -10.51 24.60 -17.40
CA ASP A 425 -9.22 24.18 -16.86
C ASP A 425 -9.05 24.80 -15.46
N VAL A 426 -9.20 23.95 -14.43
CA VAL A 426 -9.12 24.36 -13.02
C VAL A 426 -7.89 23.76 -12.39
N MET A 427 -7.00 24.59 -11.85
CA MET A 427 -5.81 24.14 -11.13
C MET A 427 -5.96 24.38 -9.63
N VAL A 428 -5.72 23.34 -8.82
CA VAL A 428 -5.67 23.42 -7.36
C VAL A 428 -4.22 23.26 -6.92
N ILE A 429 -3.64 24.30 -6.32
CA ILE A 429 -2.25 24.32 -5.90
C ILE A 429 -2.05 23.52 -4.61
N GLY A 430 -0.94 22.79 -4.52
CA GLY A 430 -0.56 21.98 -3.36
C GLY A 430 -0.60 20.48 -3.64
N ASN A 431 -1.02 19.68 -2.65
CA ASN A 431 -1.24 18.23 -2.79
C ASN A 431 -2.69 17.90 -2.42
N SER A 432 -3.64 18.51 -3.11
CA SER A 432 -5.06 18.51 -2.76
C SER A 432 -5.94 17.98 -3.89
N CYS A 433 -5.53 16.87 -4.52
CA CYS A 433 -6.17 16.30 -5.69
C CYS A 433 -7.62 15.85 -5.47
N TRP A 434 -8.05 15.69 -4.21
CA TRP A 434 -9.44 15.34 -3.90
C TRP A 434 -10.44 16.38 -4.37
N TYR A 435 -10.06 17.66 -4.50
CA TYR A 435 -10.93 18.71 -5.03
C TYR A 435 -11.33 18.46 -6.48
N TYR A 436 -10.41 17.97 -7.32
CA TYR A 436 -10.74 17.56 -8.69
C TYR A 436 -11.79 16.46 -8.74
N LEU A 437 -11.71 15.52 -7.79
CA LEU A 437 -12.64 14.39 -7.72
C LEU A 437 -14.01 14.81 -7.15
N LEU A 438 -14.03 15.71 -6.15
CA LEU A 438 -15.25 16.18 -5.48
C LEU A 438 -16.03 17.17 -6.35
N ALA A 439 -15.33 18.10 -6.98
CA ALA A 439 -15.95 19.11 -7.81
C ALA A 439 -16.21 18.64 -9.26
N ASP A 440 -15.69 17.45 -9.64
CA ASP A 440 -15.65 16.96 -11.01
C ASP A 440 -14.99 17.98 -11.95
N ARG A 441 -13.78 18.41 -11.55
CA ARG A 441 -12.96 19.37 -12.30
C ARG A 441 -11.67 18.70 -12.76
N LYS A 442 -10.98 19.34 -13.70
CA LYS A 442 -9.73 18.86 -14.28
C LYS A 442 -8.79 20.02 -14.56
N THR A 443 -7.51 19.73 -14.61
CA THR A 443 -6.51 20.64 -15.19
C THR A 443 -5.86 20.01 -16.42
N GLU A 444 -5.54 20.83 -17.40
CA GLU A 444 -4.75 20.42 -18.57
C GLU A 444 -3.25 20.60 -18.35
N ASN A 445 -2.85 21.21 -17.22
CA ASN A 445 -1.47 21.33 -16.83
C ASN A 445 -0.92 19.96 -16.37
N ARG A 446 0.31 19.64 -16.78
CA ARG A 446 1.02 18.41 -16.41
C ARG A 446 1.15 18.25 -14.90
N PHE A 447 1.35 19.36 -14.18
CA PHE A 447 1.54 19.42 -12.74
C PHE A 447 0.20 19.64 -12.02
N PHE A 448 -0.68 18.67 -12.04
CA PHE A 448 -1.99 18.73 -11.34
C PHE A 448 -1.86 18.74 -9.81
N TYR A 449 -0.68 18.46 -9.26
CA TYR A 449 -0.24 18.74 -7.89
C TYR A 449 1.22 19.18 -7.91
N GLN A 450 1.62 20.07 -6.99
CA GLN A 450 2.91 20.75 -7.05
C GLN A 450 3.80 20.37 -5.87
N LEU A 451 3.23 20.07 -4.71
CA LEU A 451 4.00 19.74 -3.50
C LEU A 451 3.98 18.24 -3.21
N PRO A 452 5.12 17.64 -2.87
CA PRO A 452 6.45 18.21 -2.70
C PRO A 452 7.33 18.29 -3.97
N PRO A 453 6.92 17.83 -5.18
CA PRO A 453 7.85 17.71 -6.31
C PRO A 453 8.54 19.02 -6.71
N LEU A 454 7.80 20.13 -6.77
CA LEU A 454 8.36 21.43 -7.18
C LEU A 454 9.19 22.10 -6.08
N GLU A 455 9.00 21.71 -4.82
CA GLU A 455 9.86 22.12 -3.70
C GLU A 455 11.26 21.49 -3.83
N ILE A 456 11.35 20.28 -4.39
CA ILE A 456 12.58 19.48 -4.43
C ILE A 456 13.39 19.74 -5.71
N SER A 457 12.72 20.08 -6.81
CA SER A 457 13.35 20.23 -8.12
C SER A 457 13.09 21.60 -8.72
N ASP A 458 14.11 22.43 -8.76
CA ASP A 458 14.06 23.73 -9.44
C ASP A 458 13.72 23.57 -10.93
N GLN A 459 14.24 22.54 -11.59
CA GLN A 459 13.94 22.25 -12.99
C GLN A 459 12.43 22.00 -13.22
N LEU A 460 11.77 21.21 -12.35
CA LEU A 460 10.34 20.96 -12.47
C LEU A 460 9.51 22.22 -12.14
N ARG A 461 10.01 23.03 -11.21
CA ARG A 461 9.38 24.31 -10.87
C ARG A 461 9.43 25.31 -12.04
N ASP A 462 10.59 25.41 -12.71
CA ASP A 462 10.74 26.25 -13.88
C ASP A 462 9.85 25.77 -15.03
N GLU A 463 9.78 24.44 -15.27
CA GLU A 463 8.88 23.82 -16.25
C GLU A 463 7.41 24.12 -15.93
N PHE A 464 7.00 24.02 -14.65
CA PHE A 464 5.65 24.35 -14.19
C PHE A 464 5.28 25.80 -14.50
N TYR A 465 6.16 26.76 -14.18
CA TYR A 465 5.91 28.16 -14.45
C TYR A 465 5.90 28.48 -15.95
N GLU A 466 6.75 27.83 -16.73
CA GLU A 466 6.73 27.99 -18.18
C GLU A 466 5.44 27.45 -18.79
N GLU A 467 5.00 26.26 -18.36
CA GLU A 467 3.73 25.69 -18.82
C GLU A 467 2.54 26.57 -18.43
N LEU A 468 2.53 27.11 -17.21
CA LEU A 468 1.48 28.02 -16.75
C LEU A 468 1.42 29.32 -17.60
N ARG A 469 2.57 29.86 -18.02
CA ARG A 469 2.61 31.03 -18.93
C ARG A 469 2.14 30.70 -20.32
N GLN A 470 2.48 29.52 -20.85
CA GLN A 470 2.12 29.10 -22.21
C GLN A 470 0.67 28.63 -22.31
N LYS A 471 0.18 27.96 -21.29
CA LYS A 471 -1.18 27.40 -21.20
C LYS A 471 -1.80 27.75 -19.84
N PRO A 472 -2.20 29.00 -19.66
CA PRO A 472 -2.78 29.43 -18.39
C PRO A 472 -4.14 28.79 -18.17
N SER A 473 -4.34 28.20 -16.97
CA SER A 473 -5.63 27.63 -16.55
C SER A 473 -6.70 28.71 -16.42
N ASP A 474 -7.96 28.34 -16.54
CA ASP A 474 -9.09 29.26 -16.43
C ASP A 474 -9.29 29.76 -14.99
N CYS A 475 -9.11 28.85 -14.02
CA CYS A 475 -9.19 29.15 -12.60
C CYS A 475 -8.04 28.46 -11.88
N ILE A 476 -7.36 29.17 -10.99
CA ILE A 476 -6.32 28.63 -10.13
C ILE A 476 -6.68 28.92 -8.68
N VAL A 477 -6.57 27.90 -7.80
CA VAL A 477 -6.94 28.03 -6.40
C VAL A 477 -5.77 27.62 -5.51
N LEU A 478 -5.48 28.45 -4.50
CA LEU A 478 -4.59 28.15 -3.40
C LEU A 478 -5.45 27.81 -2.17
N PRO A 479 -5.65 26.51 -1.85
CA PRO A 479 -6.43 26.09 -0.70
C PRO A 479 -5.62 26.24 0.60
N GLY A 480 -6.34 26.27 1.74
CA GLY A 480 -5.77 26.30 3.09
C GLY A 480 -5.95 27.64 3.79
N TRP A 481 -5.60 27.65 5.09
CA TRP A 481 -5.58 28.86 5.89
C TRP A 481 -4.52 29.83 5.39
N GLN A 482 -4.61 31.12 5.77
CA GLN A 482 -3.68 32.15 5.31
C GLN A 482 -2.21 31.76 5.50
N GLU A 483 -1.87 31.18 6.66
CA GLU A 483 -0.51 30.71 6.97
C GLU A 483 -0.04 29.60 6.02
N ASP A 484 -0.91 28.65 5.69
CA ASP A 484 -0.62 27.57 4.72
C ASP A 484 -0.49 28.11 3.30
N ARG A 485 -1.30 29.10 2.94
CA ARG A 485 -1.22 29.78 1.63
C ARG A 485 0.10 30.55 1.49
N ASP A 486 0.50 31.29 2.53
CA ASP A 486 1.78 32.01 2.56
C ASP A 486 2.97 31.04 2.52
N ARG A 487 2.86 29.89 3.16
CA ARG A 487 3.85 28.83 3.08
C ARG A 487 3.95 28.26 1.66
N MET A 488 2.82 27.97 1.02
CA MET A 488 2.79 27.50 -0.37
C MET A 488 3.35 28.53 -1.35
N ASP A 489 3.02 29.81 -1.18
CA ASP A 489 3.58 30.89 -2.00
C ASP A 489 5.11 30.97 -1.87
N ASN A 490 5.61 30.89 -0.65
CA ASN A 490 7.06 30.88 -0.38
C ASN A 490 7.75 29.64 -0.98
N LEU A 491 7.14 28.46 -0.83
CA LEU A 491 7.68 27.19 -1.35
C LEU A 491 7.73 27.15 -2.87
N LEU A 492 6.78 27.78 -3.54
CA LEU A 492 6.71 27.84 -4.99
C LEU A 492 7.41 29.06 -5.60
N GLY A 493 8.10 29.85 -4.76
CA GLY A 493 8.91 30.97 -5.23
C GLY A 493 8.08 32.18 -5.71
N GLY A 494 6.98 32.47 -5.02
CA GLY A 494 6.15 33.64 -5.29
C GLY A 494 5.10 33.39 -6.38
N ILE A 495 4.34 32.30 -6.26
CA ILE A 495 3.28 31.93 -7.23
C ILE A 495 2.24 33.05 -7.39
N ARG A 496 1.87 33.74 -6.29
CA ARG A 496 0.93 34.88 -6.34
C ARG A 496 1.43 35.97 -7.27
N GLY A 497 2.72 36.35 -7.15
CA GLY A 497 3.31 37.35 -8.04
C GLY A 497 3.24 36.94 -9.50
N VAL A 498 3.54 35.67 -9.81
CA VAL A 498 3.45 35.15 -11.20
C VAL A 498 2.00 35.20 -11.71
N LEU A 499 1.01 34.88 -10.87
CA LEU A 499 -0.40 34.92 -11.28
C LEU A 499 -0.88 36.35 -11.54
N GLU A 500 -0.48 37.30 -10.69
CA GLU A 500 -0.79 38.72 -10.88
C GLU A 500 -0.11 39.29 -12.13
N GLU A 501 1.16 38.99 -12.37
CA GLU A 501 1.88 39.40 -13.57
C GLU A 501 1.25 38.84 -14.87
N THR A 502 0.66 37.64 -14.79
CA THR A 502 0.00 36.99 -15.94
C THR A 502 -1.46 37.42 -16.13
N GLY A 503 -1.92 38.40 -15.34
CA GLY A 503 -3.23 39.06 -15.54
C GLY A 503 -4.42 38.34 -14.88
N TYR A 504 -4.16 37.48 -13.90
CA TYR A 504 -5.23 36.89 -13.10
C TYR A 504 -5.82 37.91 -12.11
N GLN A 505 -7.12 37.87 -11.96
CA GLN A 505 -7.84 38.61 -10.93
C GLN A 505 -7.95 37.74 -9.68
N ARG A 506 -7.51 38.26 -8.51
CA ARG A 506 -7.51 37.58 -7.22
C ARG A 506 -8.82 37.84 -6.50
N GLU A 507 -9.41 36.77 -5.96
CA GLU A 507 -10.47 36.77 -4.97
C GLU A 507 -9.99 36.07 -3.71
N GLU A 508 -10.17 36.68 -2.55
CA GLU A 508 -9.70 36.13 -1.26
C GLU A 508 -10.87 35.72 -0.38
N TYR A 509 -10.78 34.50 0.13
CA TYR A 509 -11.73 33.89 1.06
C TYR A 509 -10.99 33.45 2.32
N ASP A 510 -11.71 33.20 3.41
CA ASP A 510 -11.10 32.81 4.69
C ASP A 510 -10.27 31.51 4.55
N GLU A 511 -10.72 30.56 3.73
CA GLU A 511 -10.14 29.24 3.62
C GLU A 511 -9.31 29.00 2.33
N PHE A 512 -9.38 29.90 1.33
CA PHE A 512 -8.66 29.78 0.06
C PHE A 512 -8.53 31.11 -0.66
N GLU A 513 -7.64 31.15 -1.65
CA GLU A 513 -7.56 32.24 -2.63
C GLU A 513 -7.89 31.67 -4.01
N ALA A 514 -8.68 32.39 -4.79
CA ALA A 514 -9.00 32.05 -6.17
C ALA A 514 -8.48 33.11 -7.15
N PHE A 515 -7.98 32.65 -8.27
CA PHE A 515 -7.43 33.47 -9.33
C PHE A 515 -8.14 33.12 -10.63
N PHE A 516 -8.81 34.11 -11.26
CA PHE A 516 -9.53 33.96 -12.51
C PHE A 516 -8.87 34.71 -13.62
N ARG A 517 -8.89 34.15 -14.81
CA ARG A 517 -8.51 34.86 -16.02
C ARG A 517 -9.54 35.90 -16.39
N SER A 518 -9.10 37.12 -16.70
CA SER A 518 -9.97 38.26 -17.05
C SER A 518 -10.90 38.06 -18.27
N SER A 519 -10.75 36.97 -18.99
CA SER A 519 -11.56 36.63 -20.19
C SER A 519 -12.82 35.82 -19.91
N ILE A 520 -13.10 35.44 -18.63
CA ILE A 520 -14.17 34.47 -18.28
C ILE A 520 -15.33 35.13 -17.51
N LYS A 521 -15.18 36.36 -17.01
CA LYS A 521 -16.29 37.14 -16.41
C LYS A 521 -17.02 38.04 -17.40
#